data_161377cb51b5ad756b594f56b2e4741b
#
_entry.id   161377cb51b5ad756b594f56b2e4741b
#
_cell.length_a   1.000
_cell.length_b   1.000
_cell.length_c   1.000
_cell.angle_alpha   90.00
_cell.angle_beta   90.00
_cell.angle_gamma   90.00
#
_symmetry.space_group_name_H-M   'P 1'
#
loop_
_entity.id
_entity.type
_entity.pdbx_description
1 polymer ?
#
loop_
_entity_poly.entity_id
_entity_poly.type
_entity_poly.pdbx_seq_one_letter_code
_entity_poly.pdbx_strand_id
1 'polypeptide(L)'
;MKKYFLATMAMLALPLSAHASCPAITVADMKGVADGAYPQQFEKAEFEAAAGCSMSFSANPDSAALNAKIKGNPDLPPLADRIPAEPLVVVPYDSVGKYGGTLDVLSNATEAGTSDFLSVRHVNLVRFSDDLQTIVPNIAKSWEWNSDFTKLTFHLRKGHKWSDGAPFTSADVKFYHDNLMLDTNIFEKPKDYITVGGKTMTVDTPDATTVVFNLPSPKPGLLAHFATSYAQGFQPKHFLGKFHPDVNPDADKYAQSLGFENGYDAIRAYYGNSDWTDTPSPLLSRPEIAGNLPQPVLPTLESHIYTADTTEGRHLVANPYFHQVDPTGQQLPYISEQDEVYKNDNEVRLLSIINGEVDYKAQSLQLASAPALLDGQAGGN
;
A
#
# COMPACT_ATOMS: atom_id res chain seq x y z
N MET A 1 17.71 -17.35 -75.08
CA MET A 1 16.50 -16.71 -74.47
C MET A 1 16.33 -17.28 -73.07
N LYS A 2 16.80 -16.52 -72.06
CA LYS A 2 16.64 -16.89 -70.62
C LYS A 2 15.40 -16.18 -70.07
N LYS A 3 14.42 -16.94 -69.64
CA LYS A 3 13.21 -16.45 -69.01
C LYS A 3 13.50 -16.27 -67.52
N TYR A 4 13.42 -15.04 -67.02
CA TYR A 4 13.43 -14.72 -65.58
C TYR A 4 12.01 -14.83 -65.03
N PHE A 5 11.81 -15.73 -64.07
CA PHE A 5 10.57 -15.75 -63.25
C PHE A 5 10.73 -14.74 -62.10
N LEU A 6 9.94 -13.70 -62.08
CA LEU A 6 9.73 -12.89 -60.90
C LEU A 6 8.77 -13.60 -59.94
N ALA A 7 9.24 -14.03 -58.82
CA ALA A 7 8.41 -14.47 -57.69
C ALA A 7 7.93 -13.26 -56.92
N THR A 8 6.63 -12.94 -57.01
CA THR A 8 5.99 -11.92 -56.23
C THR A 8 5.71 -12.49 -54.83
N MET A 9 6.46 -12.00 -53.83
CA MET A 9 6.26 -12.35 -52.44
C MET A 9 5.09 -11.50 -51.90
N ALA A 10 3.89 -12.09 -51.76
CA ALA A 10 2.75 -11.45 -51.10
C ALA A 10 3.05 -11.41 -49.59
N MET A 11 3.37 -10.22 -49.07
CA MET A 11 3.33 -9.98 -47.63
C MET A 11 1.86 -10.01 -47.15
N LEU A 12 1.48 -11.05 -46.43
CA LEU A 12 0.28 -11.07 -45.64
C LEU A 12 0.48 -10.07 -44.48
N ALA A 13 -0.08 -8.88 -44.63
CA ALA A 13 -0.27 -7.98 -43.52
C ALA A 13 -1.36 -8.57 -42.62
N LEU A 14 -0.97 -9.16 -41.49
CA LEU A 14 -1.89 -9.47 -40.42
C LEU A 14 -2.49 -8.14 -39.92
N PRO A 15 -3.82 -8.02 -39.81
CA PRO A 15 -4.39 -6.83 -39.19
C PRO A 15 -3.91 -6.75 -37.74
N LEU A 16 -3.12 -5.74 -37.40
CA LEU A 16 -2.98 -5.31 -36.02
C LEU A 16 -4.39 -4.86 -35.59
N SER A 17 -5.04 -5.67 -34.79
CA SER A 17 -6.26 -5.26 -34.10
C SER A 17 -5.87 -4.11 -33.17
N ALA A 18 -6.12 -2.87 -33.59
CA ALA A 18 -6.04 -1.73 -32.69
C ALA A 18 -7.14 -1.92 -31.65
N HIS A 19 -6.76 -2.41 -30.45
CA HIS A 19 -7.68 -2.43 -29.33
C HIS A 19 -8.01 -0.98 -28.98
N ALA A 20 -9.29 -0.70 -28.75
CA ALA A 20 -9.73 0.63 -28.29
C ALA A 20 -9.10 0.91 -26.90
N SER A 21 -8.82 2.18 -26.61
CA SER A 21 -8.46 2.60 -25.25
C SER A 21 -9.59 2.24 -24.28
N CYS A 22 -9.24 1.92 -23.03
CA CYS A 22 -10.24 1.53 -22.04
C CYS A 22 -11.12 2.74 -21.66
N PRO A 23 -12.44 2.54 -21.60
CA PRO A 23 -13.39 3.60 -21.28
C PRO A 23 -13.45 3.87 -19.76
N ALA A 24 -13.93 5.04 -19.39
CA ALA A 24 -14.30 5.38 -18.02
C ALA A 24 -15.61 4.64 -17.66
N ILE A 25 -15.48 3.45 -17.10
CA ILE A 25 -16.60 2.61 -16.68
C ILE A 25 -16.70 2.53 -15.17
N THR A 26 -17.88 2.20 -14.69
CA THR A 26 -18.21 2.01 -13.28
C THR A 26 -18.53 0.55 -12.97
N VAL A 27 -18.68 0.23 -11.71
CA VAL A 27 -19.11 -1.10 -11.27
C VAL A 27 -20.40 -1.55 -11.97
N ALA A 28 -21.37 -0.64 -12.19
CA ALA A 28 -22.63 -0.92 -12.86
C ALA A 28 -22.48 -1.29 -14.35
N ASP A 29 -21.38 -0.88 -14.99
CA ASP A 29 -21.10 -1.16 -16.40
C ASP A 29 -20.44 -2.53 -16.61
N MET A 30 -19.91 -3.14 -15.54
CA MET A 30 -19.18 -4.40 -15.61
C MET A 30 -20.15 -5.57 -15.88
N LYS A 31 -19.91 -6.28 -16.98
CA LYS A 31 -20.72 -7.44 -17.37
C LYS A 31 -20.26 -8.72 -16.67
N GLY A 32 -21.21 -9.60 -16.35
CA GLY A 32 -20.92 -10.93 -15.82
C GLY A 32 -20.55 -10.96 -14.35
N VAL A 33 -20.74 -9.87 -13.64
CA VAL A 33 -20.62 -9.80 -12.20
C VAL A 33 -21.96 -10.23 -11.59
N ALA A 34 -21.92 -11.18 -10.66
CA ALA A 34 -23.13 -11.59 -9.95
C ALA A 34 -23.62 -10.47 -9.02
N ASP A 35 -24.96 -10.40 -8.83
CA ASP A 35 -25.55 -9.47 -7.86
C ASP A 35 -24.95 -9.69 -6.49
N GLY A 36 -24.47 -8.61 -5.85
CA GLY A 36 -23.79 -8.65 -4.55
C GLY A 36 -22.32 -9.09 -4.58
N ALA A 37 -21.77 -9.45 -5.75
CA ALA A 37 -20.34 -9.59 -5.92
C ALA A 37 -19.67 -8.22 -5.95
N TYR A 38 -18.39 -8.18 -5.50
CA TYR A 38 -17.62 -6.96 -5.48
C TYR A 38 -16.73 -6.84 -6.72
N PRO A 39 -17.21 -6.24 -7.81
CA PRO A 39 -16.47 -6.12 -9.06
C PRO A 39 -15.54 -4.91 -9.08
N GLN A 40 -15.13 -4.41 -7.93
CA GLN A 40 -14.29 -3.23 -7.86
C GLN A 40 -12.84 -3.47 -8.24
N GLN A 41 -12.36 -4.71 -8.16
CA GLN A 41 -10.95 -5.00 -8.35
C GLN A 41 -10.74 -6.12 -9.35
N PHE A 42 -9.88 -5.84 -10.32
CA PHE A 42 -9.51 -6.78 -11.37
C PHE A 42 -8.00 -6.85 -11.53
N GLU A 43 -7.49 -8.00 -11.87
CA GLU A 43 -6.18 -8.06 -12.50
C GLU A 43 -6.27 -7.43 -13.90
N LYS A 44 -5.20 -6.75 -14.32
CA LYS A 44 -5.19 -6.01 -15.60
C LYS A 44 -5.71 -6.83 -16.78
N ALA A 45 -5.22 -8.08 -16.93
CA ALA A 45 -5.63 -8.94 -18.05
C ALA A 45 -7.10 -9.33 -17.99
N GLU A 46 -7.66 -9.54 -16.79
CA GLU A 46 -9.08 -9.84 -16.59
C GLU A 46 -9.94 -8.63 -16.95
N PHE A 47 -9.51 -7.45 -16.50
CA PHE A 47 -10.20 -6.19 -16.83
C PHE A 47 -10.22 -5.93 -18.34
N GLU A 48 -9.05 -6.01 -19.00
CA GLU A 48 -8.93 -5.80 -20.46
C GLU A 48 -9.81 -6.77 -21.23
N ALA A 49 -9.88 -8.04 -20.81
CA ALA A 49 -10.75 -9.05 -21.42
C ALA A 49 -12.24 -8.76 -21.20
N ALA A 50 -12.63 -8.36 -19.99
CA ALA A 50 -14.03 -8.06 -19.64
C ALA A 50 -14.52 -6.77 -20.30
N ALA A 51 -13.69 -5.74 -20.39
CA ALA A 51 -14.01 -4.45 -20.98
C ALA A 51 -13.78 -4.40 -22.53
N GLY A 52 -13.08 -5.39 -23.10
CA GLY A 52 -12.76 -5.43 -24.53
C GLY A 52 -11.81 -4.31 -24.98
N CYS A 53 -10.86 -3.93 -24.14
CA CYS A 53 -9.97 -2.79 -24.36
C CYS A 53 -8.50 -3.14 -24.09
N SER A 54 -7.61 -2.18 -24.32
CA SER A 54 -6.19 -2.26 -23.92
C SER A 54 -5.82 -1.02 -23.14
N MET A 55 -5.24 -1.22 -21.94
CA MET A 55 -4.89 -0.13 -21.04
C MET A 55 -3.60 0.57 -21.45
N SER A 56 -3.64 1.90 -21.41
CA SER A 56 -2.46 2.77 -21.41
C SER A 56 -2.44 3.57 -20.12
N PHE A 57 -1.26 3.74 -19.52
CA PHE A 57 -1.16 4.32 -18.20
C PHE A 57 -0.81 5.81 -18.24
N SER A 58 -1.39 6.58 -17.31
CA SER A 58 -1.10 7.98 -17.06
C SER A 58 -0.92 8.24 -15.56
N ALA A 59 -0.06 9.17 -15.22
CA ALA A 59 0.21 9.57 -13.83
C ALA A 59 -0.48 10.89 -13.49
N ASN A 60 -0.63 11.15 -12.19
CA ASN A 60 -0.95 12.48 -11.69
C ASN A 60 0.09 13.49 -12.26
N PRO A 61 -0.34 14.55 -12.94
CA PRO A 61 0.56 15.55 -13.53
C PRO A 61 1.46 16.21 -12.48
N ASP A 62 1.04 16.29 -11.23
CA ASP A 62 1.80 16.88 -10.14
C ASP A 62 2.75 15.89 -9.44
N SER A 63 2.85 14.64 -9.92
CA SER A 63 3.66 13.58 -9.29
C SER A 63 5.10 14.01 -8.99
N ALA A 64 5.75 14.76 -9.90
CA ALA A 64 7.12 15.20 -9.69
C ALA A 64 7.22 16.25 -8.55
N ALA A 65 6.27 17.18 -8.49
CA ALA A 65 6.21 18.21 -7.44
C ALA A 65 5.87 17.59 -6.08
N LEU A 66 4.96 16.61 -6.04
CA LEU A 66 4.61 15.87 -4.82
C LEU A 66 5.81 15.03 -4.34
N ASN A 67 6.48 14.32 -5.24
CA ASN A 67 7.68 13.55 -4.92
C ASN A 67 8.81 14.41 -4.33
N ALA A 68 8.99 15.63 -4.84
CA ALA A 68 10.00 16.56 -4.34
C ALA A 68 9.75 17.01 -2.87
N LYS A 69 8.53 16.84 -2.35
CA LYS A 69 8.22 17.07 -0.93
C LYS A 69 8.72 15.92 -0.02
N ILE A 70 9.03 14.75 -0.59
CA ILE A 70 9.50 13.58 0.15
C ILE A 70 11.02 13.62 0.23
N LYS A 71 11.54 13.99 1.38
CA LYS A 71 13.00 14.13 1.58
C LYS A 71 13.71 12.79 1.35
N GLY A 72 14.69 12.79 0.46
CA GLY A 72 15.52 11.64 0.14
C GLY A 72 15.04 10.80 -1.04
N ASN A 73 13.84 11.06 -1.57
CA ASN A 73 13.40 10.39 -2.79
C ASN A 73 14.20 10.87 -4.02
N PRO A 74 14.54 9.95 -4.94
CA PRO A 74 15.16 10.30 -6.21
C PRO A 74 14.13 10.95 -7.16
N ASP A 75 14.63 11.55 -8.23
CA ASP A 75 13.79 11.99 -9.35
C ASP A 75 12.99 10.81 -9.93
N LEU A 76 11.75 11.09 -10.35
CA LEU A 76 10.87 10.05 -10.83
C LEU A 76 11.26 9.55 -12.22
N PRO A 77 11.42 8.23 -12.41
CA PRO A 77 11.52 7.64 -13.74
C PRO A 77 10.15 7.69 -14.47
N PRO A 78 10.12 7.34 -15.76
CA PRO A 78 8.87 7.18 -16.49
C PRO A 78 7.86 6.28 -15.74
N LEU A 79 6.55 6.54 -15.90
CA LEU A 79 5.50 5.82 -15.17
C LEU A 79 5.57 4.29 -15.35
N ALA A 80 5.91 3.82 -16.55
CA ALA A 80 6.06 2.38 -16.83
C ALA A 80 7.14 1.69 -15.97
N ASP A 81 8.11 2.46 -15.47
CA ASP A 81 9.15 1.97 -14.57
C ASP A 81 8.77 2.13 -13.08
N ARG A 82 7.65 2.80 -12.78
CA ARG A 82 7.17 3.04 -11.41
C ARG A 82 6.11 2.06 -10.94
N ILE A 83 5.17 1.72 -11.80
CA ILE A 83 4.07 0.80 -11.48
C ILE A 83 4.43 -0.64 -11.87
N PRO A 84 3.80 -1.67 -11.26
CA PRO A 84 3.99 -3.06 -11.67
C PRO A 84 3.55 -3.28 -13.12
N ALA A 85 4.11 -4.31 -13.77
CA ALA A 85 3.72 -4.68 -15.13
C ALA A 85 2.21 -5.02 -15.24
N GLU A 86 1.64 -5.55 -14.17
CA GLU A 86 0.21 -5.85 -14.01
C GLU A 86 -0.29 -5.12 -12.75
N PRO A 87 -0.64 -3.83 -12.85
CA PRO A 87 -1.23 -3.09 -11.73
C PRO A 87 -2.62 -3.63 -11.41
N LEU A 88 -3.06 -3.41 -10.19
CA LEU A 88 -4.43 -3.71 -9.78
C LEU A 88 -5.35 -2.64 -10.36
N VAL A 89 -6.38 -3.05 -11.10
CA VAL A 89 -7.39 -2.15 -11.65
C VAL A 89 -8.53 -2.00 -10.64
N VAL A 90 -8.81 -0.77 -10.22
CA VAL A 90 -9.90 -0.45 -9.29
C VAL A 90 -10.99 0.29 -10.03
N VAL A 91 -12.16 -0.35 -10.14
CA VAL A 91 -13.33 0.20 -10.83
C VAL A 91 -14.15 1.03 -9.85
N PRO A 92 -14.45 2.32 -10.14
CA PRO A 92 -15.22 3.16 -9.25
C PRO A 92 -16.71 2.79 -9.26
N TYR A 93 -17.43 3.14 -8.18
CA TYR A 93 -18.89 2.97 -8.12
C TYR A 93 -19.61 3.94 -9.05
N ASP A 94 -19.29 5.23 -8.96
CA ASP A 94 -20.06 6.29 -9.63
C ASP A 94 -19.33 6.90 -10.81
N SER A 95 -18.03 7.21 -10.67
CA SER A 95 -17.26 7.87 -11.73
C SER A 95 -15.77 7.80 -11.48
N VAL A 96 -14.99 7.89 -12.57
CA VAL A 96 -13.53 8.12 -12.50
C VAL A 96 -13.28 9.47 -11.85
N GLY A 97 -12.30 9.51 -10.94
CA GLY A 97 -11.93 10.72 -10.22
C GLY A 97 -11.08 11.68 -11.05
N LYS A 98 -10.72 12.79 -10.42
CA LYS A 98 -9.80 13.79 -10.96
C LYS A 98 -8.64 13.96 -9.99
N TYR A 99 -7.44 14.16 -10.54
CA TYR A 99 -6.27 14.44 -9.73
C TYR A 99 -6.35 15.81 -9.05
N GLY A 100 -5.80 15.88 -7.84
CA GLY A 100 -5.65 17.09 -7.08
C GLY A 100 -6.34 17.05 -5.72
N GLY A 101 -6.41 18.20 -5.08
CA GLY A 101 -7.06 18.38 -3.79
C GLY A 101 -6.30 17.80 -2.60
N THR A 102 -6.79 18.20 -1.44
CA THR A 102 -6.35 17.73 -0.13
C THR A 102 -7.53 17.06 0.57
N LEU A 103 -7.32 15.93 1.22
CA LEU A 103 -8.30 15.29 2.09
C LEU A 103 -8.04 15.76 3.53
N ASP A 104 -8.95 16.53 4.07
CA ASP A 104 -8.87 17.01 5.44
C ASP A 104 -9.45 15.98 6.42
N VAL A 105 -8.61 15.54 7.36
CA VAL A 105 -8.93 14.50 8.33
C VAL A 105 -8.69 14.99 9.75
N LEU A 106 -9.49 14.52 10.67
CA LEU A 106 -9.42 14.88 12.08
C LEU A 106 -9.10 13.66 12.92
N SER A 107 -8.04 13.72 13.71
CA SER A 107 -7.65 12.65 14.61
C SER A 107 -7.52 13.11 16.07
N ASN A 108 -7.64 12.15 16.98
CA ASN A 108 -7.38 12.33 18.40
C ASN A 108 -6.09 11.64 18.86
N ALA A 109 -5.37 11.01 17.93
CA ALA A 109 -4.17 10.23 18.23
C ALA A 109 -2.99 10.72 17.40
N THR A 110 -1.84 10.78 18.05
CA THR A 110 -0.54 11.10 17.42
C THR A 110 0.26 9.86 17.06
N GLU A 111 -0.27 8.68 17.36
CA GLU A 111 0.42 7.40 17.20
C GLU A 111 0.12 6.79 15.83
N ALA A 112 1.14 6.23 15.20
CA ALA A 112 0.98 5.41 14.02
C ALA A 112 0.01 4.25 14.29
N GLY A 113 -0.83 3.91 13.31
CA GLY A 113 -1.81 2.83 13.44
C GLY A 113 -3.15 3.23 14.07
N THR A 114 -3.25 4.37 14.73
CA THR A 114 -4.49 4.84 15.38
C THR A 114 -5.11 6.05 14.69
N SER A 115 -4.49 6.58 13.65
CA SER A 115 -5.01 7.71 12.90
C SER A 115 -6.15 7.30 11.96
N ASP A 116 -7.04 8.23 11.67
CA ASP A 116 -8.13 8.01 10.71
C ASP A 116 -7.61 7.69 9.30
N PHE A 117 -6.41 8.15 8.95
CA PHE A 117 -5.75 7.84 7.68
C PHE A 117 -5.43 6.37 7.47
N LEU A 118 -5.31 5.58 8.54
CA LEU A 118 -5.01 4.16 8.39
C LEU A 118 -6.03 3.47 7.47
N SER A 119 -7.31 3.81 7.61
CA SER A 119 -8.38 3.21 6.81
C SER A 119 -8.36 3.60 5.33
N VAL A 120 -7.72 4.72 4.97
CA VAL A 120 -7.69 5.21 3.58
C VAL A 120 -6.35 5.02 2.88
N ARG A 121 -5.26 4.76 3.61
CA ARG A 121 -3.92 4.59 3.04
C ARG A 121 -3.34 3.18 3.16
N HIS A 122 -3.76 2.42 4.19
CA HIS A 122 -3.15 1.15 4.55
C HIS A 122 -3.30 0.08 3.47
N VAL A 123 -2.25 -0.71 3.27
CA VAL A 123 -2.21 -1.81 2.32
C VAL A 123 -1.65 -3.07 2.97
N ASN A 124 -2.26 -4.21 2.68
CA ASN A 124 -1.83 -5.54 3.09
C ASN A 124 -1.59 -6.44 1.87
N LEU A 125 -1.08 -7.65 2.07
CA LEU A 125 -0.92 -8.64 0.99
C LEU A 125 -2.24 -8.89 0.27
N VAL A 126 -3.32 -9.01 1.03
CA VAL A 126 -4.70 -9.13 0.56
C VAL A 126 -5.59 -8.20 1.39
N ARG A 127 -6.83 -7.99 0.98
CA ARG A 127 -7.82 -7.19 1.75
C ARG A 127 -9.18 -7.87 1.72
N PHE A 128 -10.08 -7.49 2.62
CA PHE A 128 -11.49 -7.74 2.41
C PHE A 128 -12.05 -6.79 1.35
N SER A 129 -12.96 -7.28 0.53
CA SER A 129 -13.83 -6.44 -0.29
C SER A 129 -14.80 -5.67 0.59
N ASP A 130 -15.54 -4.73 0.02
CA ASP A 130 -16.42 -3.85 0.79
C ASP A 130 -17.63 -4.59 1.40
N ASP A 131 -17.92 -5.83 0.94
CA ASP A 131 -18.89 -6.72 1.59
C ASP A 131 -18.38 -7.30 2.92
N LEU A 132 -17.10 -7.10 3.27
CA LEU A 132 -16.39 -7.59 4.44
C LEU A 132 -16.43 -9.12 4.58
N GLN A 133 -16.67 -9.85 3.49
CA GLN A 133 -16.77 -11.31 3.46
C GLN A 133 -15.76 -11.94 2.51
N THR A 134 -15.56 -11.31 1.35
CA THR A 134 -14.71 -11.83 0.30
C THR A 134 -13.29 -11.27 0.44
N ILE A 135 -12.28 -12.15 0.46
CA ILE A 135 -10.88 -11.71 0.42
C ILE A 135 -10.47 -11.53 -1.04
N VAL A 136 -9.87 -10.39 -1.34
CA VAL A 136 -9.46 -9.99 -2.69
C VAL A 136 -7.97 -9.64 -2.74
N PRO A 137 -7.33 -9.71 -3.93
CA PRO A 137 -5.93 -9.30 -4.11
C PRO A 137 -5.68 -7.85 -3.72
N ASN A 138 -4.44 -7.56 -3.27
CA ASN A 138 -3.96 -6.19 -3.07
C ASN A 138 -2.48 -6.12 -3.48
N ILE A 139 -1.53 -6.09 -2.51
CA ILE A 139 -0.09 -6.16 -2.79
C ILE A 139 0.26 -7.49 -3.45
N ALA A 140 -0.27 -8.60 -2.96
CA ALA A 140 -0.20 -9.87 -3.66
C ALA A 140 -1.22 -9.92 -4.82
N LYS A 141 -0.82 -10.51 -5.94
CA LYS A 141 -1.66 -10.74 -7.11
C LYS A 141 -2.64 -11.89 -6.90
N SER A 142 -2.20 -12.93 -6.22
CA SER A 142 -3.00 -14.14 -5.94
C SER A 142 -2.39 -14.92 -4.79
N TRP A 143 -3.12 -15.93 -4.33
CA TRP A 143 -2.67 -16.87 -3.31
C TRP A 143 -3.28 -18.25 -3.52
N GLU A 144 -2.68 -19.24 -2.90
CA GLU A 144 -3.20 -20.60 -2.85
C GLU A 144 -2.86 -21.30 -1.52
N TRP A 145 -3.76 -22.17 -1.08
CA TRP A 145 -3.55 -23.08 0.03
C TRP A 145 -3.26 -24.50 -0.47
N ASN A 146 -2.38 -25.22 0.25
CA ASN A 146 -2.38 -26.67 0.10
C ASN A 146 -3.62 -27.30 0.75
N SER A 147 -3.87 -28.58 0.49
CA SER A 147 -5.11 -29.27 0.88
C SER A 147 -5.36 -29.37 2.38
N ASP A 148 -4.32 -29.25 3.22
CA ASP A 148 -4.40 -29.38 4.67
C ASP A 148 -4.21 -28.04 5.42
N PHE A 149 -4.19 -26.93 4.71
CA PHE A 149 -4.03 -25.56 5.27
C PHE A 149 -2.77 -25.36 6.12
N THR A 150 -1.70 -26.10 5.80
CA THR A 150 -0.39 -25.95 6.44
C THR A 150 0.59 -25.13 5.59
N LYS A 151 0.24 -24.83 4.35
CA LYS A 151 1.06 -24.03 3.43
C LYS A 151 0.20 -23.02 2.70
N LEU A 152 0.54 -21.73 2.87
CA LEU A 152 -0.06 -20.61 2.15
C LEU A 152 0.99 -19.99 1.23
N THR A 153 0.72 -19.99 -0.07
CA THR A 153 1.60 -19.39 -1.07
C THR A 153 0.97 -18.11 -1.58
N PHE A 154 1.74 -17.02 -1.60
CA PHE A 154 1.38 -15.76 -2.27
C PHE A 154 2.24 -15.54 -3.51
N HIS A 155 1.61 -15.03 -4.56
CA HIS A 155 2.26 -14.54 -5.77
C HIS A 155 2.22 -13.01 -5.78
N LEU A 156 3.40 -12.38 -5.77
CA LEU A 156 3.55 -10.92 -5.77
C LEU A 156 3.48 -10.35 -7.19
N ARG A 157 3.20 -9.06 -7.32
CA ARG A 157 3.18 -8.33 -8.59
C ARG A 157 4.60 -8.07 -9.08
N LYS A 158 4.92 -8.52 -10.29
CA LYS A 158 6.24 -8.32 -10.90
C LYS A 158 6.48 -6.82 -11.17
N GLY A 159 7.63 -6.32 -10.72
CA GLY A 159 8.02 -4.92 -10.92
C GLY A 159 7.41 -3.95 -9.92
N HIS A 160 6.74 -4.42 -8.87
CA HIS A 160 6.26 -3.58 -7.78
C HIS A 160 7.44 -2.89 -7.06
N LYS A 161 7.24 -1.66 -6.62
CA LYS A 161 8.28 -0.83 -6.01
C LYS A 161 7.82 -0.18 -4.74
N TRP A 162 8.79 0.03 -3.84
CA TRP A 162 8.66 0.91 -2.69
C TRP A 162 8.55 2.38 -3.11
N SER A 163 8.10 3.22 -2.21
CA SER A 163 7.90 4.66 -2.45
C SER A 163 9.16 5.44 -2.80
N ASP A 164 10.35 4.88 -2.56
CA ASP A 164 11.65 5.43 -2.96
C ASP A 164 12.18 4.84 -4.29
N GLY A 165 11.37 4.00 -4.96
CA GLY A 165 11.70 3.37 -6.23
C GLY A 165 12.48 2.06 -6.14
N ALA A 166 12.87 1.62 -4.96
CA ALA A 166 13.50 0.31 -4.77
C ALA A 166 12.52 -0.83 -5.09
N PRO A 167 12.98 -1.96 -5.65
CA PRO A 167 12.11 -3.09 -5.93
C PRO A 167 11.50 -3.68 -4.65
N PHE A 168 10.19 -3.94 -4.67
CA PHE A 168 9.52 -4.79 -3.68
C PHE A 168 9.54 -6.24 -4.13
N THR A 169 9.96 -7.14 -3.26
CA THR A 169 10.13 -8.57 -3.56
C THR A 169 9.74 -9.47 -2.37
N SER A 170 9.71 -10.76 -2.59
CA SER A 170 9.53 -11.77 -1.55
C SER A 170 10.56 -11.67 -0.41
N ALA A 171 11.75 -11.14 -0.70
CA ALA A 171 12.81 -10.93 0.30
C ALA A 171 12.40 -9.90 1.38
N ASP A 172 11.51 -8.96 1.06
CA ASP A 172 10.99 -7.96 2.01
C ASP A 172 10.01 -8.59 2.99
N VAL A 173 9.21 -9.56 2.55
CA VAL A 173 8.32 -10.37 3.40
C VAL A 173 9.14 -11.28 4.31
N LYS A 174 10.14 -11.96 3.76
CA LYS A 174 11.03 -12.82 4.55
C LYS A 174 11.83 -12.03 5.58
N PHE A 175 12.36 -10.87 5.20
CA PHE A 175 13.07 -9.97 6.12
C PHE A 175 12.18 -9.53 7.28
N TYR A 176 10.93 -9.12 6.99
CA TYR A 176 9.97 -8.77 8.03
C TYR A 176 9.76 -9.92 9.02
N HIS A 177 9.55 -11.13 8.51
CA HIS A 177 9.33 -12.31 9.35
C HIS A 177 10.57 -12.70 10.16
N ASP A 178 11.70 -12.93 9.47
CA ASP A 178 12.87 -13.55 10.08
C ASP A 178 13.69 -12.57 10.93
N ASN A 179 13.81 -11.32 10.46
CA ASN A 179 14.72 -10.33 11.07
C ASN A 179 13.99 -9.30 11.93
N LEU A 180 12.67 -9.08 11.76
CA LEU A 180 11.96 -8.17 12.64
C LEU A 180 11.05 -8.93 13.61
N MET A 181 10.15 -9.79 13.11
CA MET A 181 9.14 -10.46 13.96
C MET A 181 9.73 -11.53 14.90
N LEU A 182 10.82 -12.17 14.53
CA LEU A 182 11.49 -13.19 15.33
C LEU A 182 12.67 -12.65 16.13
N ASP A 183 13.09 -11.39 15.93
CA ASP A 183 14.18 -10.79 16.69
C ASP A 183 13.70 -10.24 18.02
N THR A 184 14.19 -10.83 19.12
CA THR A 184 13.84 -10.43 20.49
C THR A 184 14.38 -9.06 20.91
N ASN A 185 15.31 -8.46 20.14
CA ASN A 185 15.72 -7.07 20.32
C ASN A 185 14.71 -6.05 19.80
N ILE A 186 13.76 -6.50 18.96
CA ILE A 186 12.71 -5.67 18.36
C ILE A 186 11.36 -5.99 19.00
N PHE A 187 10.98 -7.27 19.06
CA PHE A 187 9.76 -7.73 19.72
C PHE A 187 10.11 -8.71 20.84
N GLU A 188 9.63 -8.47 22.05
CA GLU A 188 9.91 -9.31 23.22
C GLU A 188 9.57 -10.79 22.99
N LYS A 189 8.54 -11.06 22.19
CA LYS A 189 8.10 -12.40 21.80
C LYS A 189 7.50 -12.39 20.40
N PRO A 190 7.53 -13.53 19.68
CA PRO A 190 6.83 -13.66 18.43
C PRO A 190 5.32 -13.39 18.58
N LYS A 191 4.74 -12.72 17.59
CA LYS A 191 3.29 -12.45 17.59
C LYS A 191 2.50 -13.74 17.49
N ASP A 192 1.29 -13.76 18.07
CA ASP A 192 0.44 -14.96 18.14
C ASP A 192 0.01 -15.49 16.76
N TYR A 193 -0.11 -14.61 15.77
CA TYR A 193 -0.54 -15.03 14.44
C TYR A 193 0.54 -15.85 13.70
N ILE A 194 1.81 -15.67 13.99
CA ILE A 194 2.91 -16.46 13.41
C ILE A 194 3.20 -17.74 14.20
N THR A 195 2.51 -17.96 15.32
CA THR A 195 2.74 -19.10 16.21
C THR A 195 1.52 -20.02 16.22
N VAL A 196 1.74 -21.31 16.06
CA VAL A 196 0.70 -22.35 16.14
C VAL A 196 1.21 -23.50 17.00
N GLY A 197 0.49 -23.83 18.09
CA GLY A 197 0.89 -24.90 19.00
C GLY A 197 2.27 -24.70 19.65
N GLY A 198 2.66 -23.46 19.92
CA GLY A 198 3.95 -23.10 20.50
C GLY A 198 5.14 -23.16 19.54
N LYS A 199 4.89 -23.37 18.23
CA LYS A 199 5.91 -23.35 17.18
C LYS A 199 5.62 -22.22 16.21
N THR A 200 6.66 -21.47 15.79
CA THR A 200 6.53 -20.42 14.78
C THR A 200 6.47 -21.00 13.37
N MET A 201 5.73 -20.35 12.48
CA MET A 201 5.76 -20.64 11.06
C MET A 201 7.11 -20.23 10.47
N THR A 202 7.44 -20.70 9.27
CA THR A 202 8.62 -20.29 8.50
C THR A 202 8.21 -19.69 7.17
N VAL A 203 9.07 -18.84 6.60
CA VAL A 203 8.83 -18.18 5.32
C VAL A 203 9.92 -18.58 4.32
N ASP A 204 9.50 -19.19 3.20
CA ASP A 204 10.37 -19.47 2.08
C ASP A 204 10.09 -18.52 0.91
N THR A 205 11.14 -18.17 0.18
CA THR A 205 11.08 -17.26 -0.98
C THR A 205 11.82 -17.91 -2.15
N PRO A 206 11.17 -18.85 -2.86
CA PRO A 206 11.82 -19.60 -3.95
C PRO A 206 12.25 -18.71 -5.13
N ASP A 207 11.59 -17.59 -5.30
CA ASP A 207 11.95 -16.55 -6.27
C ASP A 207 11.50 -15.17 -5.77
N ALA A 208 11.79 -14.12 -6.55
CA ALA A 208 11.53 -12.72 -6.16
C ALA A 208 10.03 -12.36 -6.01
N THR A 209 9.13 -13.20 -6.53
CA THR A 209 7.69 -12.94 -6.57
C THR A 209 6.85 -14.00 -5.85
N THR A 210 7.48 -15.02 -5.28
CA THR A 210 6.77 -16.10 -4.57
C THR A 210 7.15 -16.11 -3.09
N VAL A 211 6.14 -16.07 -2.24
CA VAL A 211 6.27 -16.18 -0.77
C VAL A 211 5.48 -17.39 -0.29
N VAL A 212 6.12 -18.25 0.47
CA VAL A 212 5.49 -19.46 1.02
C VAL A 212 5.56 -19.44 2.54
N PHE A 213 4.41 -19.33 3.19
CA PHE A 213 4.28 -19.49 4.63
C PHE A 213 4.04 -20.96 4.96
N ASN A 214 4.97 -21.59 5.69
CA ASN A 214 4.87 -22.97 6.15
C ASN A 214 4.46 -22.96 7.62
N LEU A 215 3.31 -23.57 7.93
CA LEU A 215 2.74 -23.57 9.27
C LEU A 215 2.96 -24.93 9.94
N PRO A 216 3.26 -24.94 11.24
CA PRO A 216 3.45 -26.20 12.00
C PRO A 216 2.17 -27.07 12.07
N SER A 217 0.99 -26.48 11.88
CA SER A 217 -0.30 -27.17 11.82
C SER A 217 -1.34 -26.31 11.06
N PRO A 218 -2.48 -26.84 10.65
CA PRO A 218 -3.50 -26.12 9.89
C PRO A 218 -3.95 -24.82 10.56
N LYS A 219 -3.96 -23.71 9.79
CA LYS A 219 -4.40 -22.37 10.24
C LYS A 219 -5.12 -21.62 9.12
N PRO A 220 -6.32 -22.04 8.69
CA PRO A 220 -7.02 -21.41 7.56
C PRO A 220 -7.33 -19.93 7.79
N GLY A 221 -7.47 -19.48 9.03
CA GLY A 221 -7.71 -18.08 9.39
C GLY A 221 -6.52 -17.13 9.15
N LEU A 222 -5.33 -17.64 8.82
CA LEU A 222 -4.16 -16.79 8.57
C LEU A 222 -4.37 -15.84 7.38
N LEU A 223 -5.08 -16.28 6.34
CA LEU A 223 -5.38 -15.44 5.19
C LEU A 223 -6.24 -14.23 5.58
N ALA A 224 -7.26 -14.43 6.40
CA ALA A 224 -8.08 -13.34 6.92
C ALA A 224 -7.27 -12.40 7.83
N HIS A 225 -6.32 -12.93 8.60
CA HIS A 225 -5.40 -12.10 9.38
C HIS A 225 -4.59 -11.17 8.46
N PHE A 226 -4.02 -11.67 7.35
CA PHE A 226 -3.31 -10.83 6.37
C PHE A 226 -4.21 -9.81 5.65
N ALA A 227 -5.53 -9.96 5.70
CA ALA A 227 -6.46 -8.99 5.14
C ALA A 227 -6.82 -7.86 6.11
N THR A 228 -6.69 -8.07 7.42
CA THR A 228 -7.19 -7.15 8.47
C THR A 228 -6.12 -6.66 9.43
N SER A 229 -4.92 -7.23 9.40
CA SER A 229 -3.87 -6.87 10.35
C SER A 229 -3.38 -5.44 10.13
N TYR A 230 -3.08 -4.75 11.21
CA TYR A 230 -2.28 -3.53 11.16
C TYR A 230 -0.84 -3.82 10.73
N ALA A 231 -0.32 -5.02 10.98
CA ALA A 231 0.96 -5.46 10.45
C ALA A 231 0.84 -5.78 8.97
N GLN A 232 1.60 -5.10 8.14
CA GLN A 232 1.55 -5.25 6.68
C GLN A 232 2.13 -6.59 6.18
N GLY A 233 2.90 -7.29 7.02
CA GLY A 233 3.55 -8.57 6.68
C GLY A 233 4.80 -8.42 5.81
N PHE A 234 5.29 -7.21 5.60
CA PHE A 234 6.48 -6.88 4.82
C PHE A 234 7.10 -5.56 5.30
N GLN A 235 8.43 -5.44 5.19
CA GLN A 235 9.16 -4.19 5.49
C GLN A 235 10.34 -4.02 4.52
N PRO A 236 10.76 -2.78 4.21
CA PRO A 236 11.77 -2.51 3.19
C PRO A 236 13.16 -2.99 3.63
N LYS A 237 13.52 -4.21 3.20
CA LYS A 237 14.82 -4.82 3.50
C LYS A 237 16.00 -3.96 3.03
N HIS A 238 15.87 -3.33 1.84
CA HIS A 238 16.92 -2.47 1.29
C HIS A 238 17.19 -1.23 2.16
N PHE A 239 16.24 -0.83 3.00
CA PHE A 239 16.34 0.30 3.91
C PHE A 239 16.67 -0.16 5.34
N LEU A 240 15.77 -0.88 6.01
CA LEU A 240 15.93 -1.32 7.39
C LEU A 240 17.07 -2.33 7.57
N GLY A 241 17.34 -3.15 6.56
CA GLY A 241 18.44 -4.09 6.58
C GLY A 241 19.83 -3.46 6.74
N LYS A 242 19.97 -2.17 6.38
CA LYS A 242 21.22 -1.42 6.64
C LYS A 242 21.53 -1.27 8.13
N PHE A 243 20.49 -1.29 8.96
CA PHE A 243 20.55 -1.13 10.41
C PHE A 243 20.48 -2.45 11.17
N HIS A 244 20.14 -3.56 10.51
CA HIS A 244 19.98 -4.85 11.18
C HIS A 244 21.30 -5.64 11.22
N PRO A 245 21.84 -5.99 12.43
CA PRO A 245 23.15 -6.63 12.55
C PRO A 245 23.29 -7.96 11.79
N ASP A 246 22.24 -8.77 11.74
CA ASP A 246 22.26 -10.05 11.01
C ASP A 246 22.22 -9.89 9.49
N VAL A 247 21.88 -8.70 8.99
CA VAL A 247 21.83 -8.39 7.55
C VAL A 247 23.05 -7.59 7.12
N ASN A 248 23.50 -6.67 7.96
CA ASN A 248 24.65 -5.80 7.73
C ASN A 248 25.62 -5.89 8.92
N PRO A 249 26.81 -6.48 8.77
CA PRO A 249 27.81 -6.55 9.85
C PRO A 249 28.28 -5.18 10.37
N ASP A 250 28.15 -4.12 9.54
CA ASP A 250 28.50 -2.73 9.92
C ASP A 250 27.27 -1.92 10.38
N ALA A 251 26.17 -2.55 10.75
CA ALA A 251 24.91 -1.89 11.09
C ALA A 251 25.04 -0.80 12.15
N ASP A 252 25.73 -1.12 13.26
CA ASP A 252 25.93 -0.16 14.35
C ASP A 252 26.78 1.03 13.92
N LYS A 253 27.86 0.78 13.19
CA LYS A 253 28.72 1.84 12.66
C LYS A 253 27.96 2.74 11.67
N TYR A 254 27.14 2.15 10.84
CA TYR A 254 26.29 2.89 9.91
C TYR A 254 25.26 3.75 10.68
N ALA A 255 24.56 3.17 11.64
CA ALA A 255 23.61 3.87 12.49
C ALA A 255 24.25 5.05 13.23
N GLN A 256 25.43 4.84 13.86
CA GLN A 256 26.18 5.86 14.58
C GLN A 256 26.60 7.03 13.65
N SER A 257 26.96 6.74 12.42
CA SER A 257 27.29 7.79 11.44
C SER A 257 26.12 8.72 11.11
N LEU A 258 24.88 8.28 11.39
CA LEU A 258 23.64 9.02 11.18
C LEU A 258 23.09 9.63 12.49
N GLY A 259 23.77 9.42 13.64
CA GLY A 259 23.37 9.98 14.93
C GLY A 259 22.52 9.06 15.81
N PHE A 260 22.37 7.79 15.46
CA PHE A 260 21.72 6.78 16.29
C PHE A 260 22.73 6.13 17.25
N GLU A 261 22.27 5.54 18.34
CA GLU A 261 23.11 4.84 19.29
C GLU A 261 23.69 3.54 18.69
N ASN A 262 22.86 2.77 18.01
CA ASN A 262 23.20 1.51 17.33
C ASN A 262 22.13 1.17 16.27
N GLY A 263 22.29 0.05 15.57
CA GLY A 263 21.36 -0.38 14.53
C GLY A 263 19.95 -0.62 15.02
N TYR A 264 19.77 -1.24 16.17
CA TYR A 264 18.43 -1.45 16.76
C TYR A 264 17.76 -0.15 17.21
N ASP A 265 18.52 0.84 17.67
CA ASP A 265 17.99 2.18 17.96
C ASP A 265 17.41 2.83 16.68
N ALA A 266 18.14 2.73 15.58
CA ALA A 266 17.67 3.21 14.28
C ALA A 266 16.41 2.47 13.81
N ILE A 267 16.37 1.13 13.93
CA ILE A 267 15.17 0.34 13.58
C ILE A 267 13.97 0.79 14.41
N ARG A 268 14.13 0.94 15.72
CA ARG A 268 13.05 1.42 16.60
C ARG A 268 12.59 2.83 16.26
N ALA A 269 13.51 3.71 15.85
CA ALA A 269 13.17 5.08 15.47
C ALA A 269 12.35 5.15 14.16
N TYR A 270 12.66 4.29 13.18
CA TYR A 270 11.92 4.23 11.92
C TYR A 270 10.67 3.36 12.00
N TYR A 271 10.78 2.19 12.63
CA TYR A 271 9.74 1.18 12.66
C TYR A 271 8.84 1.29 13.89
N GLY A 272 9.36 1.82 15.00
CA GLY A 272 8.68 1.93 16.29
C GLY A 272 9.03 0.81 17.28
N ASN A 273 8.40 0.83 18.45
CA ASN A 273 8.74 -0.04 19.57
C ASN A 273 7.57 -0.41 20.50
N SER A 274 6.32 -0.15 20.08
CA SER A 274 5.14 -0.49 20.88
C SER A 274 4.29 -1.56 20.20
N ASP A 275 3.34 -2.14 20.91
CA ASP A 275 2.42 -3.13 20.36
C ASP A 275 1.51 -2.56 19.25
N TRP A 276 1.43 -1.24 19.16
CA TRP A 276 0.73 -0.50 18.10
C TRP A 276 1.58 -0.27 16.86
N THR A 277 2.84 -0.68 16.87
CA THR A 277 3.81 -0.46 15.79
C THR A 277 3.73 -1.50 14.68
N ASP A 278 2.71 -2.33 14.69
CA ASP A 278 2.41 -3.21 13.57
C ASP A 278 2.10 -2.44 12.27
N THR A 279 1.89 -1.13 12.39
CA THR A 279 1.79 -0.19 11.25
C THR A 279 2.65 1.03 11.53
N PRO A 280 3.94 0.96 11.24
CA PRO A 280 4.87 2.04 11.55
C PRO A 280 4.57 3.30 10.73
N SER A 281 4.86 4.46 11.32
CA SER A 281 4.85 5.70 10.57
C SER A 281 6.03 5.72 9.59
N PRO A 282 5.82 6.02 8.31
CA PRO A 282 6.92 6.15 7.36
C PRO A 282 7.88 7.31 7.68
N LEU A 283 7.50 8.25 8.52
CA LEU A 283 8.35 9.35 8.96
C LEU A 283 9.07 8.97 10.25
N LEU A 284 10.37 9.26 10.33
CA LEU A 284 11.18 8.99 11.52
C LEU A 284 10.57 9.64 12.77
N SER A 285 10.39 8.87 13.83
CA SER A 285 9.77 9.30 15.10
C SER A 285 10.67 10.21 15.96
N ARG A 286 11.89 10.55 15.50
CA ARG A 286 12.89 11.34 16.22
C ARG A 286 13.21 12.63 15.47
N PRO A 287 12.41 13.69 15.66
CA PRO A 287 12.55 14.95 14.91
C PRO A 287 13.89 15.65 15.12
N GLU A 288 14.53 15.43 16.29
CA GLU A 288 15.86 15.99 16.59
C GLU A 288 16.97 15.43 15.68
N ILE A 289 16.78 14.24 15.11
CA ILE A 289 17.69 13.60 14.16
C ILE A 289 17.19 13.76 12.72
N ALA A 290 15.89 13.66 12.49
CA ALA A 290 15.25 13.60 11.18
C ALA A 290 15.69 14.74 10.25
N GLY A 291 15.87 15.96 10.78
CA GLY A 291 16.32 17.12 10.02
C GLY A 291 17.67 16.92 9.32
N ASN A 292 18.57 16.14 9.90
CA ASN A 292 19.92 15.89 9.42
C ASN A 292 20.06 14.63 8.56
N LEU A 293 19.05 13.75 8.56
CA LEU A 293 19.09 12.51 7.79
C LEU A 293 18.90 12.77 6.30
N PRO A 294 19.62 12.04 5.43
CA PRO A 294 19.38 12.09 3.99
C PRO A 294 17.98 11.58 3.62
N GLN A 295 17.46 10.61 4.36
CA GLN A 295 16.14 10.00 4.15
C GLN A 295 15.48 9.71 5.51
N PRO A 296 14.71 10.64 6.07
CA PRO A 296 13.97 10.45 7.31
C PRO A 296 12.66 9.67 7.13
N VAL A 297 12.26 9.40 5.89
CA VAL A 297 11.03 8.71 5.54
C VAL A 297 11.33 7.24 5.28
N LEU A 298 10.66 6.35 6.04
CA LEU A 298 10.70 4.91 5.78
C LEU A 298 9.93 4.63 4.48
N PRO A 299 10.55 3.96 3.48
CA PRO A 299 9.84 3.58 2.26
C PRO A 299 8.61 2.73 2.57
N THR A 300 7.49 3.02 1.89
CA THR A 300 6.20 2.35 2.08
C THR A 300 5.57 1.94 0.76
N LEU A 301 4.61 1.01 0.80
CA LEU A 301 3.74 0.65 -0.33
C LEU A 301 2.36 1.31 -0.25
N GLU A 302 2.11 2.12 0.78
CA GLU A 302 0.82 2.79 1.01
C GLU A 302 0.54 3.86 -0.05
N SER A 303 -0.73 4.27 -0.14
CA SER A 303 -1.17 5.25 -1.14
C SER A 303 -0.62 6.66 -0.94
N HIS A 304 -0.30 7.02 0.31
CA HIS A 304 0.27 8.33 0.66
C HIS A 304 1.46 8.17 1.60
N ILE A 305 2.35 9.14 1.57
CA ILE A 305 3.64 9.16 2.26
C ILE A 305 3.71 10.39 3.16
N TYR A 306 4.12 10.21 4.40
CA TYR A 306 4.32 11.31 5.34
C TYR A 306 5.44 12.26 4.87
N THR A 307 5.14 13.57 4.90
CA THR A 307 6.11 14.64 4.67
C THR A 307 6.32 15.50 5.91
N ALA A 308 5.35 15.52 6.83
CA ALA A 308 5.46 16.17 8.12
C ALA A 308 4.65 15.40 9.19
N ASP A 309 5.16 15.40 10.42
CA ASP A 309 4.48 14.92 11.63
C ASP A 309 4.84 15.87 12.77
N THR A 310 3.84 16.60 13.27
CA THR A 310 3.99 17.65 14.28
C THR A 310 3.01 17.41 15.42
N THR A 311 3.09 18.23 16.47
CA THR A 311 2.11 18.22 17.56
C THR A 311 0.72 18.73 17.14
N GLU A 312 0.59 19.36 15.99
CA GLU A 312 -0.65 19.90 15.47
C GLU A 312 -1.33 18.98 14.45
N GLY A 313 -0.55 18.12 13.80
CA GLY A 313 -1.05 17.19 12.79
C GLY A 313 0.01 16.61 11.89
N ARG A 314 -0.46 15.88 10.89
CA ARG A 314 0.37 15.22 9.87
C ARG A 314 0.01 15.70 8.48
N HIS A 315 1.02 15.75 7.62
CA HIS A 315 0.84 16.02 6.20
C HIS A 315 1.40 14.88 5.37
N LEU A 316 0.63 14.43 4.38
CA LEU A 316 1.00 13.34 3.48
C LEU A 316 0.80 13.76 2.02
N VAL A 317 1.59 13.15 1.13
CA VAL A 317 1.47 13.31 -0.32
C VAL A 317 1.26 11.97 -1.01
N ALA A 318 0.63 11.98 -2.17
CA ALA A 318 0.38 10.78 -2.96
C ALA A 318 1.69 10.06 -3.31
N ASN A 319 1.68 8.72 -3.16
CA ASN A 319 2.81 7.86 -3.48
C ASN A 319 2.95 7.71 -4.99
N PRO A 320 4.03 8.19 -5.62
CA PRO A 320 4.21 8.13 -7.06
C PRO A 320 4.49 6.71 -7.60
N TYR A 321 4.69 5.73 -6.71
CA TYR A 321 4.91 4.32 -7.05
C TYR A 321 3.71 3.43 -6.68
N PHE A 322 2.56 4.02 -6.34
CA PHE A 322 1.39 3.25 -5.93
C PHE A 322 0.91 2.32 -7.05
N HIS A 323 0.56 1.09 -6.70
CA HIS A 323 0.39 -0.04 -7.62
C HIS A 323 -1.00 -0.15 -8.26
N GLN A 324 -1.92 0.76 -7.95
CA GLN A 324 -3.29 0.70 -8.42
C GLN A 324 -3.54 1.71 -9.54
N VAL A 325 -4.43 1.36 -10.46
CA VAL A 325 -4.91 2.22 -11.54
C VAL A 325 -6.43 2.16 -11.63
N ASP A 326 -7.04 3.16 -12.23
CA ASP A 326 -8.46 3.15 -12.57
C ASP A 326 -8.73 2.46 -13.94
N PRO A 327 -10.00 2.30 -14.38
CA PRO A 327 -10.35 1.71 -15.67
C PRO A 327 -9.72 2.40 -16.87
N THR A 328 -9.46 3.70 -16.81
CA THR A 328 -8.85 4.47 -17.91
C THR A 328 -7.33 4.38 -17.92
N GLY A 329 -6.73 3.75 -16.90
CA GLY A 329 -5.28 3.63 -16.72
C GLY A 329 -4.64 4.79 -15.96
N GLN A 330 -5.41 5.67 -15.33
CA GLN A 330 -4.86 6.68 -14.43
C GLN A 330 -4.33 6.04 -13.15
N GLN A 331 -3.07 6.33 -12.79
CA GLN A 331 -2.47 5.83 -11.53
C GLN A 331 -3.18 6.45 -10.32
N LEU A 332 -3.59 5.63 -9.37
CA LEU A 332 -4.16 6.09 -8.10
C LEU A 332 -3.02 6.48 -7.11
N PRO A 333 -3.32 7.24 -6.04
CA PRO A 333 -4.61 7.85 -5.71
C PRO A 333 -4.90 9.12 -6.52
N TYR A 334 -6.17 9.51 -6.60
CA TYR A 334 -6.57 10.81 -7.20
C TYR A 334 -6.24 11.98 -6.28
N ILE A 335 -6.49 11.83 -4.99
CA ILE A 335 -6.23 12.85 -3.98
C ILE A 335 -4.71 13.04 -3.85
N SER A 336 -4.26 14.26 -4.07
CA SER A 336 -2.82 14.57 -4.11
C SER A 336 -2.20 14.67 -2.73
N GLU A 337 -2.94 15.20 -1.75
CA GLU A 337 -2.44 15.48 -0.41
C GLU A 337 -3.46 15.07 0.66
N GLN A 338 -2.99 14.83 1.87
CA GLN A 338 -3.83 14.57 3.03
C GLN A 338 -3.31 15.38 4.20
N ASP A 339 -4.21 16.07 4.89
CA ASP A 339 -3.94 16.82 6.11
C ASP A 339 -4.71 16.22 7.28
N GLU A 340 -4.00 15.82 8.32
CA GLU A 340 -4.56 15.33 9.57
C GLU A 340 -4.32 16.34 10.69
N VAL A 341 -5.40 16.89 11.24
CA VAL A 341 -5.34 17.82 12.36
C VAL A 341 -5.67 17.11 13.66
N TYR A 342 -4.84 17.31 14.69
CA TYR A 342 -5.07 16.74 16.02
C TYR A 342 -5.95 17.65 16.87
N LYS A 343 -7.08 17.11 17.33
CA LYS A 343 -7.97 17.78 18.30
C LYS A 343 -8.37 16.78 19.38
N ASN A 344 -7.88 16.97 20.60
CA ASN A 344 -8.10 16.02 21.69
C ASN A 344 -9.50 16.14 22.31
N ASP A 345 -10.14 17.30 22.22
CA ASP A 345 -11.48 17.55 22.76
C ASP A 345 -12.56 17.02 21.83
N ASN A 346 -13.49 16.21 22.39
CA ASN A 346 -14.57 15.59 21.63
C ASN A 346 -15.60 16.61 21.08
N GLU A 347 -15.89 17.66 21.84
CA GLU A 347 -16.87 18.67 21.42
C GLU A 347 -16.29 19.55 20.32
N VAL A 348 -14.99 19.89 20.41
CA VAL A 348 -14.27 20.60 19.35
C VAL A 348 -14.21 19.78 18.08
N ARG A 349 -13.96 18.47 18.18
CA ARG A 349 -14.00 17.58 16.99
C ARG A 349 -15.38 17.54 16.35
N LEU A 350 -16.42 17.37 17.17
CA LEU A 350 -17.81 17.35 16.69
C LEU A 350 -18.18 18.66 15.99
N LEU A 351 -17.82 19.80 16.56
CA LEU A 351 -18.05 21.10 15.93
C LEU A 351 -17.31 21.25 14.60
N SER A 352 -16.06 20.80 14.50
CA SER A 352 -15.30 20.82 13.24
C SER A 352 -15.97 20.01 12.14
N ILE A 353 -16.53 18.85 12.49
CA ILE A 353 -17.28 18.01 11.53
C ILE A 353 -18.56 18.72 11.09
N ILE A 354 -19.34 19.26 12.04
CA ILE A 354 -20.60 19.96 11.75
C ILE A 354 -20.37 21.23 10.90
N ASN A 355 -19.22 21.88 11.08
CA ASN A 355 -18.86 23.08 10.31
C ASN A 355 -18.30 22.76 8.91
N GLY A 356 -18.15 21.49 8.54
CA GLY A 356 -17.60 21.12 7.25
C GLY A 356 -16.08 21.38 7.13
N GLU A 357 -15.35 21.40 8.25
CA GLU A 357 -13.89 21.56 8.28
C GLU A 357 -13.15 20.22 8.04
N VAL A 358 -13.89 19.14 7.85
CA VAL A 358 -13.37 17.76 7.78
C VAL A 358 -14.07 16.98 6.68
N ASP A 359 -13.29 16.40 5.77
CA ASP A 359 -13.82 15.57 4.68
C ASP A 359 -14.06 14.12 5.13
N TYR A 360 -13.25 13.64 6.06
CA TYR A 360 -13.29 12.23 6.47
C TYR A 360 -12.99 12.03 7.95
N LYS A 361 -13.83 11.23 8.62
CA LYS A 361 -13.69 10.81 10.02
C LYS A 361 -14.20 9.39 10.20
N ALA A 362 -13.30 8.43 10.45
CA ALA A 362 -13.64 7.01 10.59
C ALA A 362 -13.74 6.54 12.05
N GLN A 363 -12.97 7.13 12.96
CA GLN A 363 -12.78 6.62 14.30
C GLN A 363 -13.27 7.58 15.38
N SER A 364 -13.52 7.04 16.58
CA SER A 364 -13.83 7.82 17.79
C SER A 364 -15.08 8.71 17.70
N LEU A 365 -16.04 8.33 16.83
CA LEU A 365 -17.38 8.92 16.82
C LEU A 365 -18.27 8.18 17.81
N GLN A 366 -18.87 8.92 18.73
CA GLN A 366 -19.79 8.35 19.72
C GLN A 366 -21.22 8.33 19.17
N LEU A 367 -21.96 7.25 19.42
CA LEU A 367 -23.35 7.16 19.00
C LEU A 367 -24.21 8.31 19.57
N ALA A 368 -23.87 8.81 20.75
CA ALA A 368 -24.53 9.96 21.37
C ALA A 368 -24.41 11.26 20.52
N SER A 369 -23.41 11.35 19.63
CA SER A 369 -23.24 12.50 18.74
C SER A 369 -24.09 12.43 17.45
N ALA A 370 -24.73 11.28 17.17
CA ALA A 370 -25.51 11.09 15.95
C ALA A 370 -26.61 12.13 15.72
N PRO A 371 -27.40 12.56 16.73
CA PRO A 371 -28.39 13.63 16.51
C PRO A 371 -27.77 14.94 16.02
N ALA A 372 -26.66 15.38 16.63
CA ALA A 372 -26.00 16.62 16.26
C ALA A 372 -25.40 16.57 14.85
N LEU A 373 -24.87 15.40 14.45
CA LEU A 373 -24.33 15.16 13.09
C LEU A 373 -25.47 15.19 12.05
N LEU A 374 -26.61 14.57 12.35
CA LEU A 374 -27.77 14.56 11.45
C LEU A 374 -28.40 15.97 11.32
N ASP A 375 -28.43 16.75 12.41
CA ASP A 375 -28.89 18.15 12.38
C ASP A 375 -27.92 19.01 11.54
N GLY A 376 -26.60 18.81 11.65
CA GLY A 376 -25.59 19.45 10.81
C GLY A 376 -25.79 19.14 9.33
N GLN A 377 -25.98 17.86 8.99
CA GLN A 377 -26.27 17.43 7.63
C GLN A 377 -27.57 18.08 7.08
N ALA A 378 -28.62 18.15 7.88
CA ALA A 378 -29.86 18.79 7.49
C ALA A 378 -29.71 20.33 7.27
N GLY A 379 -28.73 20.96 7.93
CA GLY A 379 -28.30 22.32 7.73
C GLY A 379 -27.49 22.60 6.46
N GLY A 380 -27.08 21.58 5.76
CA GLY A 380 -26.34 21.69 4.49
C GLY A 380 -24.81 21.57 4.65
N ASN A 381 -24.35 21.06 5.77
CA ASN A 381 -22.92 20.79 6.05
C ASN A 381 -22.61 19.29 5.99
#